data_6364cdfe0e70510e563b4f9803f80de9
#
_entry.id   6364cdfe0e70510e563b4f9803f80de9
#
_cell.length_a   1.000
_cell.length_b   1.000
_cell.length_c   1.000
_cell.angle_alpha   90.00
_cell.angle_beta   90.00
_cell.angle_gamma   90.00
#
_symmetry.space_group_name_H-M   'P 1'
#
loop_
_entity.id
_entity.type
_entity.pdbx_description
1 polymer ?
#
loop_
_entity_poly.entity_id
_entity_poly.type
_entity_poly.pdbx_seq_one_letter_code
_entity_poly.pdbx_strand_id
1 'polypeptide(L)'
;MRFQGDAALVRSRVYGRLEIQMSSTAHNLRCTECGTSITPDAVSSNFRCPICNGLYEVCYPWKLRAAGPDSNLPNASALRWLWQERRSSNLAIDQSGVWRFRDLLPILQNPDNAITLREGNTPLYDLPRCAKAAGIDWLLAKHQGMNPTGSFKDTGMTAALSVAAERGFEWVACASTGNTSAAMAAYAARAGLRSIVFIPEGKIAWGKLSQSMDYGALTIQLKTDFDGCVAILADLVKRFPIYLLNSVNPYRLEGQKTPAFEMVEQMDWQVPEHIVVPGGNLANSAALGKGFSEMQQLGLISHVPKISIIQAEGANPLYRWYNDTNRIMRPVTADTRATAIRIGNPASWRKAADVIEQMGGWCEQASEQEIALAKAEIGAEGIGCEPASAVTFAGLKKLVAQGRITREERVVLILTGHTLKDSQYTIDYHRNELLTDAEISQATPAQRAQHAGLRKPPMVLEANPDIVLRTLETHMKLAQVVQPA
;
A
#
# COMPACT_ATOMS: atom_id res chain seq x y z
N MET A 1 -22.28 31.47 20.18
CA MET A 1 -22.19 32.82 19.60
C MET A 1 -20.95 32.92 18.73
N ARG A 2 -21.17 33.02 17.46
CA ARG A 2 -20.44 33.67 16.35
C ARG A 2 -18.91 33.86 16.48
N PHE A 3 -18.18 32.98 15.81
CA PHE A 3 -16.87 33.26 15.18
C PHE A 3 -16.82 32.56 13.79
N GLN A 4 -17.72 32.97 12.89
CA GLN A 4 -17.75 32.46 11.49
C GLN A 4 -17.48 33.55 10.44
N GLY A 5 -17.21 34.79 10.85
CA GLY A 5 -17.13 35.94 9.93
C GLY A 5 -15.76 36.25 9.34
N ASP A 6 -14.66 35.96 10.03
CA ASP A 6 -13.33 36.49 9.64
C ASP A 6 -12.43 35.51 8.87
N ALA A 7 -12.70 34.23 8.92
CA ALA A 7 -11.91 33.23 8.19
C ALA A 7 -12.08 33.31 6.66
N ALA A 8 -13.25 33.73 6.18
CA ALA A 8 -13.51 33.86 4.75
C ALA A 8 -12.84 35.09 4.11
N LEU A 9 -12.72 36.19 4.86
CA LEU A 9 -12.10 37.41 4.35
C LEU A 9 -10.55 37.37 4.36
N VAL A 10 -9.96 36.60 5.26
CA VAL A 10 -8.50 36.32 5.27
C VAL A 10 -8.13 35.36 4.13
N ARG A 11 -9.04 34.39 3.79
CA ARG A 11 -8.87 33.51 2.63
C ARG A 11 -8.73 34.28 1.30
N SER A 12 -9.47 35.37 1.09
CA SER A 12 -9.42 36.09 -0.20
C SER A 12 -8.16 36.94 -0.39
N ARG A 13 -7.44 37.31 0.66
CA ARG A 13 -6.25 38.18 0.56
C ARG A 13 -4.91 37.46 0.44
N VAL A 14 -4.78 36.24 0.96
CA VAL A 14 -3.52 35.47 0.91
C VAL A 14 -3.53 34.46 -0.26
N TYR A 15 -4.68 33.88 -0.60
CA TYR A 15 -4.81 32.91 -1.68
C TYR A 15 -5.37 33.49 -2.99
N GLY A 16 -5.80 34.76 -3.01
CA GLY A 16 -6.51 35.39 -4.13
C GLY A 16 -5.70 35.65 -5.40
N ARG A 17 -4.48 35.12 -5.54
CA ARG A 17 -3.67 35.21 -6.79
C ARG A 17 -3.16 33.86 -7.31
N LEU A 18 -3.48 32.75 -6.68
CA LEU A 18 -3.09 31.41 -7.12
C LEU A 18 -4.25 30.42 -7.07
N GLU A 19 -5.49 30.86 -7.08
CA GLU A 19 -6.60 30.04 -7.57
C GLU A 19 -6.37 29.87 -9.08
N ILE A 20 -5.56 28.88 -9.40
CA ILE A 20 -5.52 28.33 -10.73
C ILE A 20 -6.93 27.80 -10.97
N GLN A 21 -7.74 28.57 -11.74
CA GLN A 21 -8.97 28.04 -12.30
C GLN A 21 -8.57 26.83 -13.15
N MET A 22 -8.52 25.66 -12.50
CA MET A 22 -8.50 24.40 -13.19
C MET A 22 -9.85 24.28 -13.88
N SER A 23 -9.92 24.75 -15.14
CA SER A 23 -11.10 24.60 -15.96
C SER A 23 -11.44 23.12 -16.02
N SER A 24 -12.65 22.79 -15.56
CA SER A 24 -13.30 21.50 -15.57
C SER A 24 -12.37 20.29 -15.52
N THR A 25 -12.40 19.62 -14.43
CA THR A 25 -11.76 18.35 -14.07
C THR A 25 -12.18 17.20 -15.01
N ALA A 26 -11.90 17.34 -16.28
CA ALA A 26 -12.21 16.31 -17.24
C ALA A 26 -11.11 15.24 -17.17
N HIS A 27 -11.26 14.27 -16.30
CA HIS A 27 -10.56 13.00 -16.44
C HIS A 27 -11.46 12.02 -17.20
N ASN A 28 -10.83 11.07 -17.88
CA ASN A 28 -11.51 9.95 -18.53
C ASN A 28 -11.10 8.65 -17.85
N LEU A 29 -11.91 7.63 -18.02
CA LEU A 29 -11.58 6.27 -17.64
C LEU A 29 -11.23 5.48 -18.90
N ARG A 30 -10.00 4.95 -18.99
CA ARG A 30 -9.52 4.16 -20.12
C ARG A 30 -9.40 2.69 -19.71
N CYS A 31 -9.98 1.80 -20.50
CA CYS A 31 -9.80 0.36 -20.29
C CYS A 31 -8.36 -0.05 -20.60
N THR A 32 -7.71 -0.75 -19.68
CA THR A 32 -6.32 -1.20 -19.80
C THR A 32 -6.13 -2.37 -20.76
N GLU A 33 -7.22 -3.04 -21.16
CA GLU A 33 -7.19 -4.18 -22.07
C GLU A 33 -7.44 -3.77 -23.53
N CYS A 34 -8.55 -3.06 -23.78
CA CYS A 34 -8.97 -2.73 -25.14
C CYS A 34 -8.79 -1.25 -25.50
N GLY A 35 -8.31 -0.40 -24.57
CA GLY A 35 -8.06 1.01 -24.81
C GLY A 35 -9.32 1.90 -24.89
N THR A 36 -10.53 1.34 -24.80
CA THR A 36 -11.78 2.12 -24.85
C THR A 36 -11.83 3.13 -23.69
N SER A 37 -12.08 4.39 -24.05
CA SER A 37 -12.22 5.49 -23.09
C SER A 37 -13.69 5.85 -22.90
N ILE A 38 -14.08 6.14 -21.66
CA ILE A 38 -15.41 6.57 -21.27
C ILE A 38 -15.32 7.77 -20.33
N THR A 39 -16.39 8.55 -20.24
CA THR A 39 -16.51 9.58 -19.19
C THR A 39 -16.74 8.93 -17.83
N PRO A 40 -16.41 9.60 -16.72
CA PRO A 40 -16.63 9.08 -15.37
C PRO A 40 -18.09 8.66 -15.10
N ASP A 41 -19.06 9.40 -15.66
CA ASP A 41 -20.49 9.13 -15.43
C ASP A 41 -21.00 7.90 -16.20
N ALA A 42 -20.30 7.51 -17.26
CA ALA A 42 -20.65 6.34 -18.06
C ALA A 42 -20.09 5.01 -17.50
N VAL A 43 -19.31 5.05 -16.39
CA VAL A 43 -18.75 3.84 -15.81
C VAL A 43 -19.84 2.98 -15.16
N SER A 44 -19.78 1.68 -15.44
CA SER A 44 -20.68 0.70 -14.80
C SER A 44 -20.39 0.56 -13.30
N SER A 45 -21.42 0.22 -12.52
CA SER A 45 -21.33 0.07 -11.05
C SER A 45 -20.29 -0.96 -10.58
N ASN A 46 -19.90 -1.91 -11.43
CA ASN A 46 -18.86 -2.91 -11.15
C ASN A 46 -17.46 -2.53 -11.63
N PHE A 47 -17.29 -1.32 -12.22
CA PHE A 47 -16.02 -0.82 -12.75
C PHE A 47 -15.34 -1.74 -13.78
N ARG A 48 -16.13 -2.45 -14.60
CA ARG A 48 -15.62 -3.31 -15.66
C ARG A 48 -15.98 -2.76 -17.03
N CYS A 49 -15.07 -2.90 -17.97
CA CYS A 49 -15.31 -2.55 -19.36
C CYS A 49 -16.42 -3.44 -19.94
N PRO A 50 -17.48 -2.88 -20.54
CA PRO A 50 -18.56 -3.68 -21.12
C PRO A 50 -18.14 -4.45 -22.38
N ILE A 51 -17.01 -4.07 -23.01
CA ILE A 51 -16.52 -4.70 -24.25
C ILE A 51 -15.67 -5.93 -23.94
N CYS A 52 -14.70 -5.82 -23.00
CA CYS A 52 -13.70 -6.87 -22.78
C CYS A 52 -13.60 -7.31 -21.30
N ASN A 53 -14.43 -6.78 -20.41
CA ASN A 53 -14.40 -7.02 -18.97
C ASN A 53 -13.08 -6.60 -18.28
N GLY A 54 -12.23 -5.81 -18.96
CA GLY A 54 -10.98 -5.28 -18.43
C GLY A 54 -11.19 -4.23 -17.35
N LEU A 55 -10.10 -3.86 -16.66
CA LEU A 55 -10.10 -2.81 -15.63
C LEU A 55 -9.95 -1.44 -16.28
N TYR A 56 -10.49 -0.43 -15.61
CA TYR A 56 -10.25 0.96 -15.96
C TYR A 56 -9.05 1.56 -15.21
N GLU A 57 -8.45 2.57 -15.82
CA GLU A 57 -7.55 3.52 -15.18
C GLU A 57 -8.05 4.95 -15.38
N VAL A 58 -7.76 5.83 -14.44
CA VAL A 58 -8.04 7.26 -14.56
C VAL A 58 -6.98 7.89 -15.44
N CYS A 59 -7.39 8.59 -16.50
CA CYS A 59 -6.49 9.30 -17.41
C CYS A 59 -6.80 10.79 -17.39
N TYR A 60 -5.77 11.60 -17.28
CA TYR A 60 -5.88 13.06 -17.27
C TYR A 60 -5.44 13.64 -18.60
N PRO A 61 -6.09 14.71 -19.07
CA PRO A 61 -5.72 15.40 -20.32
C PRO A 61 -4.54 16.35 -20.10
N TRP A 62 -3.59 15.99 -19.25
CA TRP A 62 -2.40 16.82 -19.08
C TRP A 62 -1.62 16.87 -20.38
N LYS A 63 -1.56 18.04 -20.97
CA LYS A 63 -0.64 18.26 -22.07
C LYS A 63 0.77 18.22 -21.49
N LEU A 64 1.51 17.21 -21.88
CA LEU A 64 2.95 17.16 -21.66
C LEU A 64 3.56 18.49 -22.07
N ARG A 65 4.37 19.07 -21.22
CA ARG A 65 5.11 20.27 -21.54
C ARG A 65 6.22 19.99 -22.57
N ALA A 66 5.83 19.89 -23.82
CA ALA A 66 6.70 20.46 -24.84
C ALA A 66 6.59 22.00 -24.67
N ALA A 67 7.57 22.57 -23.97
CA ALA A 67 7.81 24.00 -23.82
C ALA A 67 6.76 24.96 -24.49
N GLY A 68 5.73 25.38 -23.74
CA GLY A 68 4.77 26.36 -24.23
C GLY A 68 3.86 26.89 -23.13
N PRO A 69 3.31 28.12 -23.24
CA PRO A 69 2.48 28.76 -22.21
C PRO A 69 1.11 28.11 -21.96
N ASP A 70 0.72 27.09 -22.69
CA ASP A 70 -0.62 26.52 -22.71
C ASP A 70 -0.80 25.28 -21.78
N SER A 71 0.09 25.04 -20.81
CA SER A 71 -0.12 23.93 -19.87
C SER A 71 -1.11 24.32 -18.78
N ASN A 72 -2.19 23.53 -18.60
CA ASN A 72 -3.20 23.71 -17.54
C ASN A 72 -2.69 23.41 -16.12
N LEU A 73 -1.41 23.03 -15.94
CA LEU A 73 -0.79 22.78 -14.65
C LEU A 73 0.33 23.78 -14.37
N PRO A 74 0.55 24.14 -13.10
CA PRO A 74 1.73 24.89 -12.67
C PRO A 74 3.01 24.16 -13.10
N ASN A 75 4.10 24.92 -13.30
CA ASN A 75 5.39 24.28 -13.53
C ASN A 75 5.85 23.47 -12.30
N ALA A 76 6.81 22.57 -12.50
CA ALA A 76 7.30 21.68 -11.45
C ALA A 76 7.75 22.42 -10.17
N SER A 77 8.44 23.57 -10.30
CA SER A 77 8.88 24.36 -9.17
C SER A 77 7.72 24.98 -8.39
N ALA A 78 6.69 25.47 -9.10
CA ALA A 78 5.49 26.01 -8.46
C ALA A 78 4.68 24.92 -7.76
N LEU A 79 4.56 23.70 -8.32
CA LEU A 79 3.92 22.58 -7.66
C LEU A 79 4.67 22.18 -6.37
N ARG A 80 5.99 22.04 -6.42
CA ARG A 80 6.82 21.73 -5.26
C ARG A 80 6.65 22.77 -4.14
N TRP A 81 6.71 24.05 -4.50
CA TRP A 81 6.48 25.13 -3.56
C TRP A 81 5.08 25.08 -2.93
N LEU A 82 4.03 24.88 -3.76
CA LEU A 82 2.65 24.79 -3.28
C LEU A 82 2.44 23.61 -2.30
N TRP A 83 3.03 22.45 -2.58
CA TRP A 83 2.94 21.29 -1.69
C TRP A 83 3.71 21.50 -0.38
N GLN A 84 4.83 22.23 -0.41
CA GLN A 84 5.57 22.63 0.79
C GLN A 84 4.75 23.58 1.66
N GLU A 85 4.09 24.59 1.07
CA GLU A 85 3.18 25.52 1.78
C GLU A 85 2.01 24.74 2.41
N ARG A 86 1.37 23.84 1.66
CA ARG A 86 0.28 22.99 2.18
C ARG A 86 0.74 22.11 3.34
N ARG A 87 1.97 21.64 3.34
CA ARG A 87 2.53 20.84 4.44
C ARG A 87 2.56 21.62 5.77
N SER A 88 2.70 22.91 5.71
CA SER A 88 2.71 23.81 6.87
C SER A 88 1.31 24.29 7.27
N SER A 89 0.28 23.94 6.50
CA SER A 89 -1.11 24.34 6.73
C SER A 89 -1.76 23.50 7.85
N ASN A 90 -2.70 24.12 8.58
CA ASN A 90 -3.53 23.44 9.58
C ASN A 90 -4.86 22.90 9.02
N LEU A 91 -5.14 23.07 7.72
CA LEU A 91 -6.34 22.54 7.09
C LEU A 91 -6.24 21.01 6.97
N ALA A 92 -7.31 20.30 7.33
CA ALA A 92 -7.32 18.84 7.31
C ALA A 92 -6.99 18.26 5.92
N ILE A 93 -7.47 18.90 4.84
CA ILE A 93 -7.18 18.50 3.47
C ILE A 93 -5.69 18.65 3.12
N ASP A 94 -5.02 19.68 3.61
CA ASP A 94 -3.60 19.92 3.37
C ASP A 94 -2.70 19.01 4.23
N GLN A 95 -3.20 18.60 5.40
CA GLN A 95 -2.52 17.63 6.27
C GLN A 95 -2.65 16.19 5.79
N SER A 96 -3.54 15.91 4.84
CA SER A 96 -3.59 14.62 4.15
C SER A 96 -2.41 14.48 3.21
N GLY A 97 -1.66 13.39 3.31
CA GLY A 97 -0.61 13.05 2.34
C GLY A 97 -1.16 12.63 0.98
N VAL A 98 -2.47 12.50 0.84
CA VAL A 98 -3.15 12.28 -0.45
C VAL A 98 -3.62 13.61 -1.03
N TRP A 99 -4.47 14.33 -0.31
CA TRP A 99 -5.12 15.54 -0.83
C TRP A 99 -4.21 16.76 -0.86
N ARG A 100 -3.09 16.72 -0.19
CA ARG A 100 -2.04 17.73 -0.36
C ARG A 100 -1.58 17.82 -1.82
N PHE A 101 -1.59 16.69 -2.52
CA PHE A 101 -1.22 16.56 -3.94
C PHE A 101 -2.43 16.61 -4.89
N ARG A 102 -3.56 17.22 -4.47
CA ARG A 102 -4.83 17.26 -5.23
C ARG A 102 -4.71 17.83 -6.64
N ASP A 103 -3.67 18.60 -6.93
CA ASP A 103 -3.39 19.08 -8.29
C ASP A 103 -3.11 17.93 -9.27
N LEU A 104 -2.56 16.83 -8.76
CA LEU A 104 -2.33 15.59 -9.52
C LEU A 104 -3.44 14.55 -9.31
N LEU A 105 -4.49 14.89 -8.56
CA LEU A 105 -5.67 14.06 -8.31
C LEU A 105 -6.97 14.86 -8.59
N PRO A 106 -7.16 15.43 -9.78
CA PRO A 106 -8.38 16.19 -10.08
C PRO A 106 -9.56 15.24 -10.34
N ILE A 107 -9.92 14.42 -9.36
CA ILE A 107 -11.00 13.42 -9.41
C ILE A 107 -12.28 13.90 -8.77
N LEU A 108 -12.25 14.99 -8.02
CA LEU A 108 -13.41 15.66 -7.42
C LEU A 108 -13.71 16.95 -8.19
N GLN A 109 -14.97 17.27 -8.33
CA GLN A 109 -15.41 18.56 -8.88
C GLN A 109 -15.14 19.68 -7.89
N ASN A 110 -15.39 19.40 -6.59
CA ASN A 110 -15.05 20.30 -5.50
C ASN A 110 -14.07 19.61 -4.53
N PRO A 111 -12.80 20.04 -4.47
CA PRO A 111 -11.82 19.50 -3.52
C PRO A 111 -12.23 19.58 -2.04
N ASP A 112 -13.12 20.53 -1.67
CA ASP A 112 -13.63 20.64 -0.31
C ASP A 112 -14.51 19.44 0.10
N ASN A 113 -14.98 18.64 -0.86
CA ASN A 113 -15.68 17.37 -0.63
C ASN A 113 -14.75 16.22 -0.26
N ALA A 114 -13.45 16.45 -0.19
CA ALA A 114 -12.48 15.43 0.17
C ALA A 114 -12.70 14.91 1.60
N ILE A 115 -12.92 13.63 1.72
CA ILE A 115 -13.06 12.91 3.00
C ILE A 115 -11.67 12.47 3.43
N THR A 116 -11.20 12.96 4.58
CA THR A 116 -9.86 12.61 5.07
C THR A 116 -9.85 12.31 6.57
N LEU A 117 -9.00 11.36 6.95
CA LEU A 117 -8.54 11.06 8.30
C LEU A 117 -7.06 11.47 8.47
N ARG A 118 -6.55 12.33 7.58
CA ARG A 118 -5.15 12.79 7.49
C ARG A 118 -4.18 11.65 7.18
N GLU A 119 -4.63 10.72 6.36
CA GLU A 119 -3.82 9.62 5.81
C GLU A 119 -2.65 10.13 4.99
N GLY A 120 -1.68 9.26 4.74
CA GLY A 120 -0.42 9.62 4.11
C GLY A 120 0.53 10.32 5.08
N ASN A 121 1.49 11.09 4.57
CA ASN A 121 2.59 11.66 5.34
C ASN A 121 3.31 10.61 6.20
N THR A 122 3.32 9.38 5.71
CA THR A 122 3.90 8.25 6.42
C THR A 122 5.42 8.36 6.48
N PRO A 123 6.05 7.88 7.57
CA PRO A 123 7.49 8.03 7.72
C PRO A 123 8.28 7.26 6.66
N LEU A 124 9.45 7.77 6.33
CA LEU A 124 10.51 7.11 5.60
C LEU A 124 11.65 6.86 6.60
N TYR A 125 11.84 5.61 7.00
CA TYR A 125 12.82 5.20 8.01
C TYR A 125 14.08 4.66 7.39
N ASP A 126 15.24 4.96 7.98
CA ASP A 126 16.49 4.28 7.70
C ASP A 126 16.52 2.88 8.35
N LEU A 127 17.05 1.88 7.64
CA LEU A 127 17.19 0.50 8.09
C LEU A 127 18.68 0.04 8.05
N PRO A 128 19.58 0.60 8.86
CA PRO A 128 21.02 0.39 8.72
C PRO A 128 21.44 -1.06 9.00
N ARG A 129 20.80 -1.76 9.94
CA ARG A 129 21.13 -3.18 10.23
C ARG A 129 20.62 -4.10 9.12
N CYS A 130 19.42 -3.82 8.59
CA CYS A 130 18.89 -4.53 7.44
C CYS A 130 19.73 -4.26 6.18
N ALA A 131 20.20 -3.03 5.95
CA ALA A 131 21.10 -2.68 4.86
C ALA A 131 22.39 -3.51 4.92
N LYS A 132 23.05 -3.53 6.09
CA LYS A 132 24.24 -4.35 6.34
C LYS A 132 23.95 -5.85 6.10
N ALA A 133 22.82 -6.36 6.57
CA ALA A 133 22.43 -7.76 6.40
C ALA A 133 22.14 -8.13 4.93
N ALA A 134 21.67 -7.17 4.13
CA ALA A 134 21.43 -7.34 2.70
C ALA A 134 22.69 -7.10 1.85
N GLY A 135 23.75 -6.49 2.40
CA GLY A 135 24.99 -6.16 1.68
C GLY A 135 24.90 -4.90 0.82
N ILE A 136 24.04 -3.94 1.18
CA ILE A 136 23.90 -2.65 0.50
C ILE A 136 24.18 -1.49 1.46
N ASP A 137 24.52 -0.33 0.91
CA ASP A 137 24.90 0.84 1.71
C ASP A 137 23.69 1.67 2.17
N TRP A 138 22.57 1.65 1.40
CA TRP A 138 21.41 2.51 1.63
C TRP A 138 20.09 1.75 1.56
N LEU A 139 19.41 1.61 2.66
CA LEU A 139 18.09 0.97 2.73
C LEU A 139 17.13 1.84 3.53
N LEU A 140 16.04 2.20 2.89
CA LEU A 140 14.94 2.96 3.48
C LEU A 140 13.66 2.13 3.50
N ALA A 141 12.75 2.46 4.40
CA ALA A 141 11.42 1.87 4.45
C ALA A 141 10.33 2.96 4.44
N LYS A 142 9.51 3.01 3.40
CA LYS A 142 8.28 3.79 3.36
C LYS A 142 7.18 3.07 4.12
N HIS A 143 6.91 3.49 5.36
CA HIS A 143 6.06 2.75 6.28
C HIS A 143 4.58 3.15 6.19
N GLN A 144 3.85 2.66 5.20
CA GLN A 144 2.43 2.93 5.01
C GLN A 144 1.51 2.28 6.07
N GLY A 145 2.04 1.40 6.91
CA GLY A 145 1.35 0.89 8.10
C GLY A 145 1.08 1.95 9.16
N MET A 146 1.67 3.15 9.06
CA MET A 146 1.42 4.27 9.96
C MET A 146 0.22 5.13 9.55
N ASN A 147 -0.54 4.72 8.56
CA ASN A 147 -1.83 5.31 8.20
C ASN A 147 -2.90 5.08 9.30
N PRO A 148 -3.98 5.88 9.34
CA PRO A 148 -5.01 5.85 10.39
C PRO A 148 -5.57 4.46 10.71
N THR A 149 -5.84 3.61 9.72
CA THR A 149 -6.33 2.24 9.95
C THR A 149 -5.21 1.21 9.98
N GLY A 150 -3.96 1.61 9.93
CA GLY A 150 -2.80 0.73 10.01
C GLY A 150 -2.39 0.10 8.68
N SER A 151 -2.77 0.65 7.52
CA SER A 151 -2.33 0.13 6.23
C SER A 151 -2.42 1.14 5.08
N PHE A 152 -1.72 0.85 3.98
CA PHE A 152 -1.75 1.63 2.74
C PHE A 152 -3.14 1.73 2.08
N LYS A 153 -4.13 0.93 2.54
CA LYS A 153 -5.48 0.97 1.99
C LYS A 153 -6.16 2.33 2.21
N ASP A 154 -5.75 3.04 3.23
CA ASP A 154 -6.28 4.35 3.59
C ASP A 154 -6.11 5.36 2.46
N THR A 155 -4.94 5.39 1.81
CA THR A 155 -4.69 6.32 0.70
C THR A 155 -5.65 6.10 -0.48
N GLY A 156 -5.98 4.85 -0.77
CA GLY A 156 -6.96 4.55 -1.83
C GLY A 156 -8.40 4.76 -1.38
N MET A 157 -8.72 4.56 -0.09
CA MET A 157 -10.08 4.70 0.40
C MET A 157 -10.49 6.17 0.54
N THR A 158 -9.60 7.04 0.99
CA THR A 158 -9.88 8.48 1.01
C THR A 158 -10.29 8.98 -0.39
N ALA A 159 -9.58 8.60 -1.44
CA ALA A 159 -9.87 9.00 -2.82
C ALA A 159 -11.21 8.42 -3.33
N ALA A 160 -11.39 7.10 -3.22
CA ALA A 160 -12.58 6.43 -3.76
C ALA A 160 -13.86 6.78 -3.01
N LEU A 161 -13.80 6.95 -1.67
CA LEU A 161 -14.95 7.35 -0.87
C LEU A 161 -15.33 8.81 -1.05
N SER A 162 -14.37 9.69 -1.26
CA SER A 162 -14.66 11.08 -1.64
C SER A 162 -15.43 11.16 -2.95
N VAL A 163 -15.05 10.36 -3.95
CA VAL A 163 -15.79 10.25 -5.22
C VAL A 163 -17.17 9.63 -5.01
N ALA A 164 -17.31 8.61 -4.16
CA ALA A 164 -18.61 8.01 -3.84
C ALA A 164 -19.57 9.02 -3.22
N ALA A 165 -19.11 9.77 -2.21
CA ALA A 165 -19.88 10.79 -1.53
C ALA A 165 -20.28 11.94 -2.46
N GLU A 166 -19.33 12.47 -3.27
CA GLU A 166 -19.61 13.54 -4.24
C GLU A 166 -20.65 13.10 -5.29
N ARG A 167 -20.71 11.81 -5.63
CA ARG A 167 -21.70 11.22 -6.53
C ARG A 167 -23.03 10.88 -5.85
N GLY A 168 -23.19 11.16 -4.56
CA GLY A 168 -24.42 10.96 -3.81
C GLY A 168 -24.72 9.51 -3.43
N PHE A 169 -23.73 8.62 -3.42
CA PHE A 169 -23.92 7.27 -2.90
C PHE A 169 -24.06 7.30 -1.37
N GLU A 170 -25.07 6.60 -0.85
CA GLU A 170 -25.26 6.41 0.59
C GLU A 170 -24.65 5.10 1.09
N TRP A 171 -24.49 4.12 0.21
CA TRP A 171 -24.00 2.79 0.53
C TRP A 171 -22.72 2.47 -0.22
N VAL A 172 -21.76 1.91 0.51
CA VAL A 172 -20.50 1.41 -0.05
C VAL A 172 -20.28 -0.02 0.39
N ALA A 173 -19.64 -0.84 -0.44
CA ALA A 173 -19.36 -2.23 -0.09
C ALA A 173 -18.03 -2.74 -0.61
N CYS A 174 -17.48 -3.74 0.10
CA CYS A 174 -16.38 -4.56 -0.39
C CYS A 174 -16.50 -6.01 0.07
N ALA A 175 -15.92 -6.93 -0.70
CA ALA A 175 -15.62 -8.28 -0.25
C ALA A 175 -14.17 -8.30 0.26
N SER A 176 -13.97 -8.40 1.58
CA SER A 176 -12.62 -8.42 2.20
C SER A 176 -12.68 -8.76 3.69
N THR A 177 -11.79 -9.64 4.15
CA THR A 177 -11.58 -9.98 5.57
C THR A 177 -10.43 -9.20 6.22
N GLY A 178 -9.87 -8.18 5.54
CA GLY A 178 -8.59 -7.60 5.94
C GLY A 178 -8.49 -6.07 5.85
N ASN A 179 -7.32 -5.59 5.47
CA ASN A 179 -7.00 -4.16 5.44
C ASN A 179 -7.98 -3.32 4.58
N THR A 180 -8.57 -3.90 3.53
CA THR A 180 -9.53 -3.19 2.66
C THR A 180 -10.83 -2.88 3.38
N SER A 181 -11.41 -3.86 4.10
CA SER A 181 -12.65 -3.65 4.85
C SER A 181 -12.46 -2.66 6.01
N ALA A 182 -11.34 -2.77 6.73
CA ALA A 182 -11.01 -1.85 7.82
C ALA A 182 -10.93 -0.39 7.33
N ALA A 183 -10.17 -0.15 6.25
CA ALA A 183 -10.07 1.19 5.68
C ALA A 183 -11.41 1.68 5.12
N MET A 184 -12.15 0.85 4.36
CA MET A 184 -13.47 1.22 3.85
C MET A 184 -14.42 1.65 4.98
N ALA A 185 -14.51 0.86 6.05
CA ALA A 185 -15.41 1.15 7.17
C ALA A 185 -15.06 2.47 7.86
N ALA A 186 -13.75 2.73 8.11
CA ALA A 186 -13.29 3.96 8.74
C ALA A 186 -13.66 5.22 7.92
N TYR A 187 -13.36 5.20 6.62
CA TYR A 187 -13.65 6.35 5.76
C TYR A 187 -15.13 6.50 5.44
N ALA A 188 -15.91 5.40 5.39
CA ALA A 188 -17.37 5.45 5.28
C ALA A 188 -17.99 6.08 6.54
N ALA A 189 -17.58 5.65 7.72
CA ALA A 189 -18.02 6.25 8.98
C ALA A 189 -17.68 7.76 9.03
N ARG A 190 -16.48 8.15 8.59
CA ARG A 190 -16.06 9.55 8.52
C ARG A 190 -16.90 10.36 7.55
N ALA A 191 -17.36 9.76 6.47
CA ALA A 191 -18.21 10.37 5.43
C ALA A 191 -19.70 10.37 5.78
N GLY A 192 -20.13 9.70 6.85
CA GLY A 192 -21.56 9.47 7.13
C GLY A 192 -22.22 8.47 6.18
N LEU A 193 -21.43 7.65 5.45
CA LEU A 193 -21.91 6.61 4.54
C LEU A 193 -22.08 5.28 5.28
N ARG A 194 -23.00 4.45 4.79
CA ARG A 194 -23.25 3.10 5.30
C ARG A 194 -22.34 2.11 4.59
N SER A 195 -21.61 1.28 5.33
CA SER A 195 -20.66 0.31 4.75
C SER A 195 -21.09 -1.13 4.99
N ILE A 196 -20.91 -1.97 3.96
CA ILE A 196 -21.20 -3.40 3.99
C ILE A 196 -19.93 -4.17 3.66
N VAL A 197 -19.57 -5.14 4.51
CA VAL A 197 -18.44 -6.04 4.33
C VAL A 197 -18.95 -7.45 4.08
N PHE A 198 -18.62 -8.03 2.94
CA PHE A 198 -18.92 -9.43 2.62
C PHE A 198 -17.69 -10.29 2.87
N ILE A 199 -17.87 -11.40 3.59
CA ILE A 199 -16.81 -12.34 3.95
C ILE A 199 -17.31 -13.79 3.82
N PRO A 200 -16.42 -14.77 3.49
CA PRO A 200 -16.78 -16.17 3.53
C PRO A 200 -16.97 -16.65 4.98
N GLU A 201 -17.93 -17.56 5.19
CA GLU A 201 -18.17 -18.20 6.47
C GLU A 201 -16.93 -19.02 6.93
N GLY A 202 -16.62 -18.99 8.22
CA GLY A 202 -15.61 -19.85 8.85
C GLY A 202 -14.14 -19.45 8.63
N LYS A 203 -13.84 -18.47 7.77
CA LYS A 203 -12.45 -17.99 7.51
C LYS A 203 -12.23 -16.57 8.02
N ILE A 204 -12.41 -16.36 9.31
CA ILE A 204 -12.39 -15.01 9.91
C ILE A 204 -11.10 -14.81 10.67
N ALA A 205 -10.30 -13.82 10.25
CA ALA A 205 -9.26 -13.22 11.06
C ALA A 205 -9.90 -12.15 11.95
N TRP A 206 -10.41 -12.53 13.12
CA TRP A 206 -11.15 -11.63 14.02
C TRP A 206 -10.40 -10.32 14.32
N GLY A 207 -9.07 -10.38 14.48
CA GLY A 207 -8.26 -9.18 14.71
C GLY A 207 -8.32 -8.14 13.58
N LYS A 208 -8.51 -8.59 12.32
CA LYS A 208 -8.65 -7.68 11.16
C LYS A 208 -10.10 -7.23 10.97
N LEU A 209 -11.06 -8.10 11.27
CA LEU A 209 -12.48 -7.80 11.13
C LEU A 209 -12.97 -6.86 12.24
N SER A 210 -12.40 -6.95 13.44
CA SER A 210 -12.78 -6.12 14.60
C SER A 210 -12.77 -4.63 14.27
N GLN A 211 -11.77 -4.14 13.52
CA GLN A 211 -11.76 -2.75 13.08
C GLN A 211 -12.98 -2.37 12.24
N SER A 212 -13.39 -3.23 11.29
CA SER A 212 -14.56 -2.95 10.44
C SER A 212 -15.84 -2.90 11.27
N MET A 213 -15.97 -3.78 12.26
CA MET A 213 -17.12 -3.82 13.18
C MET A 213 -17.13 -2.59 14.10
N ASP A 214 -15.99 -2.20 14.64
CA ASP A 214 -15.85 -1.03 15.52
C ASP A 214 -16.21 0.27 14.80
N TYR A 215 -15.91 0.36 13.51
CA TYR A 215 -16.31 1.50 12.65
C TYR A 215 -17.75 1.39 12.12
N GLY A 216 -18.55 0.43 12.59
CA GLY A 216 -19.98 0.33 12.30
C GLY A 216 -20.34 -0.30 10.97
N ALA A 217 -19.45 -1.06 10.33
CA ALA A 217 -19.76 -1.76 9.09
C ALA A 217 -20.73 -2.93 9.32
N LEU A 218 -21.77 -3.04 8.50
CA LEU A 218 -22.61 -4.24 8.43
C LEU A 218 -21.77 -5.38 7.82
N THR A 219 -21.46 -6.39 8.63
CA THR A 219 -20.70 -7.55 8.18
C THR A 219 -21.61 -8.71 7.87
N ILE A 220 -21.55 -9.20 6.63
CA ILE A 220 -22.36 -10.32 6.14
C ILE A 220 -21.43 -11.50 5.81
N GLN A 221 -21.62 -12.62 6.50
CA GLN A 221 -20.95 -13.88 6.23
C GLN A 221 -21.77 -14.70 5.24
N LEU A 222 -21.14 -15.12 4.14
CA LEU A 222 -21.76 -15.93 3.10
C LEU A 222 -21.22 -17.35 3.14
N LYS A 223 -22.09 -18.35 2.95
CA LYS A 223 -21.73 -19.76 2.84
C LYS A 223 -21.10 -20.06 1.47
N THR A 224 -19.95 -19.45 1.23
CA THR A 224 -19.17 -19.59 -0.01
C THR A 224 -17.70 -19.26 0.28
N ASP A 225 -16.85 -19.35 -0.74
CA ASP A 225 -15.47 -18.89 -0.69
C ASP A 225 -15.36 -17.36 -0.98
N PHE A 226 -14.13 -16.86 -1.04
CA PHE A 226 -13.86 -15.45 -1.30
C PHE A 226 -14.33 -15.01 -2.71
N ASP A 227 -14.12 -15.86 -3.71
CA ASP A 227 -14.51 -15.56 -5.10
C ASP A 227 -16.04 -15.53 -5.25
N GLY A 228 -16.75 -16.38 -4.53
CA GLY A 228 -18.21 -16.35 -4.42
C GLY A 228 -18.72 -15.05 -3.77
N CYS A 229 -18.06 -14.56 -2.71
CA CYS A 229 -18.38 -13.26 -2.12
C CYS A 229 -18.21 -12.11 -3.12
N VAL A 230 -17.12 -12.13 -3.89
CA VAL A 230 -16.87 -11.12 -4.93
C VAL A 230 -17.93 -11.18 -6.04
N ALA A 231 -18.30 -12.38 -6.48
CA ALA A 231 -19.30 -12.59 -7.53
C ALA A 231 -20.71 -12.11 -7.09
N ILE A 232 -21.12 -12.43 -5.86
CA ILE A 232 -22.39 -11.97 -5.29
C ILE A 232 -22.40 -10.44 -5.19
N LEU A 233 -21.32 -9.83 -4.67
CA LEU A 233 -21.23 -8.37 -4.57
C LEU A 233 -21.27 -7.72 -5.97
N ALA A 234 -20.61 -8.28 -6.97
CA ALA A 234 -20.62 -7.78 -8.35
C ALA A 234 -22.03 -7.85 -9.00
N ASP A 235 -22.89 -8.77 -8.57
CA ASP A 235 -24.29 -8.81 -8.99
C ASP A 235 -25.15 -7.81 -8.21
N LEU A 236 -24.96 -7.70 -6.90
CA LEU A 236 -25.70 -6.77 -6.04
C LEU A 236 -25.54 -5.31 -6.48
N VAL A 237 -24.33 -4.87 -6.83
CA VAL A 237 -24.08 -3.47 -7.28
C VAL A 237 -24.77 -3.12 -8.61
N LYS A 238 -25.24 -4.10 -9.38
CA LYS A 238 -26.05 -3.86 -10.58
C LYS A 238 -27.53 -3.62 -10.25
N ARG A 239 -27.98 -4.08 -9.09
CA ARG A 239 -29.39 -4.06 -8.66
C ARG A 239 -29.68 -2.98 -7.65
N PHE A 240 -28.68 -2.54 -6.89
CA PHE A 240 -28.79 -1.56 -5.81
C PHE A 240 -27.74 -0.46 -5.96
N PRO A 241 -28.03 0.77 -5.52
CA PRO A 241 -27.11 1.90 -5.59
C PRO A 241 -25.98 1.78 -4.53
N ILE A 242 -25.19 0.75 -4.64
CA ILE A 242 -24.04 0.48 -3.76
C ILE A 242 -22.73 0.77 -4.54
N TYR A 243 -21.87 1.60 -3.98
CA TYR A 243 -20.58 1.90 -4.59
C TYR A 243 -19.54 0.83 -4.21
N LEU A 244 -18.97 0.17 -5.23
CA LEU A 244 -18.02 -0.92 -5.07
C LEU A 244 -16.62 -0.40 -4.73
N LEU A 245 -16.04 -0.91 -3.63
CA LEU A 245 -14.71 -0.50 -3.13
C LEU A 245 -13.66 -1.64 -3.13
N ASN A 246 -13.88 -2.67 -3.93
CA ASN A 246 -12.84 -3.65 -4.23
C ASN A 246 -11.72 -3.03 -5.10
N SER A 247 -10.63 -3.77 -5.32
CA SER A 247 -9.46 -3.30 -6.11
C SER A 247 -9.72 -3.05 -7.59
N VAL A 248 -10.91 -3.35 -8.06
CA VAL A 248 -11.38 -3.01 -9.42
C VAL A 248 -11.71 -1.51 -9.58
N ASN A 249 -11.95 -0.81 -8.47
CA ASN A 249 -12.29 0.61 -8.49
C ASN A 249 -11.06 1.45 -8.85
N PRO A 250 -11.06 2.19 -9.99
CA PRO A 250 -9.89 2.91 -10.48
C PRO A 250 -9.50 4.10 -9.61
N TYR A 251 -10.44 4.72 -8.91
CA TYR A 251 -10.17 5.88 -8.05
C TYR A 251 -9.31 5.54 -6.83
N ARG A 252 -9.29 4.27 -6.41
CA ARG A 252 -8.38 3.82 -5.36
C ARG A 252 -6.91 3.95 -5.75
N LEU A 253 -6.57 3.72 -7.02
CA LEU A 253 -5.20 3.83 -7.51
C LEU A 253 -4.72 5.29 -7.48
N GLU A 254 -5.64 6.24 -7.66
CA GLU A 254 -5.30 7.67 -7.60
C GLU A 254 -4.80 8.08 -6.21
N GLY A 255 -5.46 7.63 -5.14
CA GLY A 255 -4.93 7.84 -3.80
C GLY A 255 -3.66 7.01 -3.53
N GLN A 256 -3.60 5.77 -4.02
CA GLN A 256 -2.44 4.87 -3.80
C GLN A 256 -1.18 5.30 -4.58
N LYS A 257 -1.25 6.18 -5.56
CA LYS A 257 -0.07 6.71 -6.26
C LYS A 257 0.69 7.78 -5.46
N THR A 258 0.03 8.45 -4.50
CA THR A 258 0.60 9.58 -3.76
C THR A 258 1.81 9.25 -2.88
N PRO A 259 1.98 8.02 -2.33
CA PRO A 259 3.23 7.66 -1.66
C PRO A 259 4.47 7.78 -2.54
N ALA A 260 4.35 7.70 -3.87
CA ALA A 260 5.46 8.01 -4.79
C ALA A 260 5.90 9.48 -4.69
N PHE A 261 4.92 10.39 -4.60
CA PHE A 261 5.17 11.83 -4.44
C PHE A 261 5.81 12.13 -3.08
N GLU A 262 5.28 11.52 -2.02
CA GLU A 262 5.81 11.66 -0.66
C GLU A 262 7.26 11.18 -0.54
N MET A 263 7.59 10.02 -1.13
CA MET A 263 8.94 9.47 -1.06
C MET A 263 9.96 10.42 -1.68
N VAL A 264 9.67 10.92 -2.88
CA VAL A 264 10.58 11.84 -3.57
C VAL A 264 10.71 13.17 -2.82
N GLU A 265 9.61 13.71 -2.28
CA GLU A 265 9.64 14.91 -1.44
C GLU A 265 10.46 14.68 -0.16
N GLN A 266 10.29 13.53 0.53
CA GLN A 266 11.04 13.17 1.74
C GLN A 266 12.52 12.90 1.48
N MET A 267 12.89 12.58 0.25
CA MET A 267 14.25 12.40 -0.23
C MET A 267 14.82 13.67 -0.90
N ASP A 268 14.26 14.84 -0.60
CA ASP A 268 14.67 16.12 -1.16
C ASP A 268 14.68 16.14 -2.70
N TRP A 269 13.63 15.56 -3.29
CA TRP A 269 13.42 15.42 -4.73
C TRP A 269 14.45 14.53 -5.45
N GLN A 270 15.20 13.75 -4.69
CA GLN A 270 16.05 12.70 -5.24
C GLN A 270 15.24 11.41 -5.44
N VAL A 271 15.33 10.84 -6.63
CA VAL A 271 14.68 9.56 -6.93
C VAL A 271 15.56 8.42 -6.44
N PRO A 272 15.03 7.44 -5.66
CA PRO A 272 15.80 6.24 -5.33
C PRO A 272 16.06 5.41 -6.60
N GLU A 273 17.15 4.66 -6.62
CA GLU A 273 17.44 3.78 -7.75
C GLU A 273 16.47 2.61 -7.84
N HIS A 274 15.98 2.13 -6.66
CA HIS A 274 15.15 0.95 -6.61
C HIS A 274 14.04 1.02 -5.56
N ILE A 275 12.86 0.55 -5.92
CA ILE A 275 11.72 0.35 -5.00
C ILE A 275 11.32 -1.12 -5.01
N VAL A 276 11.12 -1.69 -3.83
CA VAL A 276 10.69 -3.07 -3.64
C VAL A 276 9.29 -3.08 -3.01
N VAL A 277 8.32 -3.69 -3.70
CA VAL A 277 6.89 -3.65 -3.36
C VAL A 277 6.35 -5.05 -3.12
N PRO A 278 5.48 -5.27 -2.10
CA PRO A 278 4.83 -6.58 -1.93
C PRO A 278 3.79 -6.83 -3.03
N GLY A 279 3.77 -8.05 -3.56
CA GLY A 279 2.89 -8.47 -4.64
C GLY A 279 1.70 -9.30 -4.18
N GLY A 280 0.57 -8.67 -3.83
CA GLY A 280 -0.72 -9.34 -3.63
C GLY A 280 -1.64 -9.15 -4.85
N ASN A 281 -2.66 -8.29 -4.74
CA ASN A 281 -3.56 -7.95 -5.87
C ASN A 281 -2.92 -7.00 -6.91
N LEU A 282 -1.68 -6.59 -6.70
CA LEU A 282 -0.81 -5.85 -7.60
C LEU A 282 -1.24 -4.40 -7.91
N ALA A 283 -2.34 -3.92 -7.32
CA ALA A 283 -2.80 -2.55 -7.53
C ALA A 283 -1.84 -1.50 -6.95
N ASN A 284 -1.12 -1.82 -5.85
CA ASN A 284 -0.21 -0.87 -5.21
C ASN A 284 1.04 -0.61 -6.08
N SER A 285 1.62 -1.66 -6.65
CA SER A 285 2.74 -1.52 -7.60
C SER A 285 2.33 -0.74 -8.85
N ALA A 286 1.14 -1.03 -9.40
CA ALA A 286 0.57 -0.28 -10.51
C ALA A 286 0.37 1.20 -10.18
N ALA A 287 -0.11 1.52 -8.98
CA ALA A 287 -0.33 2.90 -8.55
C ALA A 287 1.00 3.65 -8.36
N LEU A 288 2.00 3.03 -7.74
CA LEU A 288 3.32 3.64 -7.58
C LEU A 288 3.97 3.91 -8.94
N GLY A 289 3.93 2.94 -9.85
CA GLY A 289 4.43 3.11 -11.22
C GLY A 289 3.74 4.27 -11.94
N LYS A 290 2.41 4.38 -11.83
CA LYS A 290 1.66 5.52 -12.36
C LYS A 290 2.14 6.84 -11.75
N GLY A 291 2.30 6.90 -10.42
CA GLY A 291 2.76 8.11 -9.73
C GLY A 291 4.13 8.59 -10.21
N PHE A 292 5.10 7.69 -10.33
CA PHE A 292 6.43 8.04 -10.87
C PHE A 292 6.38 8.45 -12.34
N SER A 293 5.61 7.76 -13.17
CA SER A 293 5.45 8.12 -14.58
C SER A 293 4.82 9.51 -14.74
N GLU A 294 3.80 9.84 -13.98
CA GLU A 294 3.17 11.16 -13.99
C GLU A 294 4.15 12.26 -13.52
N MET A 295 4.92 12.02 -12.46
CA MET A 295 5.95 12.99 -12.02
C MET A 295 7.02 13.24 -13.09
N GLN A 296 7.48 12.20 -13.78
CA GLN A 296 8.44 12.34 -14.86
C GLN A 296 7.85 13.11 -16.03
N GLN A 297 6.64 12.77 -16.45
CA GLN A 297 5.92 13.47 -17.54
C GLN A 297 5.73 14.97 -17.26
N LEU A 298 5.52 15.33 -15.98
CA LEU A 298 5.35 16.71 -15.54
C LEU A 298 6.67 17.44 -15.24
N GLY A 299 7.80 16.77 -15.43
CA GLY A 299 9.13 17.35 -15.15
C GLY A 299 9.43 17.55 -13.66
N LEU A 300 8.68 16.90 -12.77
CA LEU A 300 8.94 16.91 -11.33
C LEU A 300 10.18 16.08 -10.98
N ILE A 301 10.43 15.02 -11.74
CA ILE A 301 11.63 14.18 -11.65
C ILE A 301 12.22 13.95 -13.04
N SER A 302 13.52 13.68 -13.10
CA SER A 302 14.25 13.46 -14.38
C SER A 302 14.14 12.02 -14.88
N HIS A 303 13.99 11.07 -14.00
CA HIS A 303 13.91 9.63 -14.28
C HIS A 303 12.98 8.93 -13.29
N VAL A 304 12.56 7.72 -13.60
CA VAL A 304 11.77 6.86 -12.71
C VAL A 304 12.67 5.81 -12.04
N PRO A 305 12.33 5.34 -10.82
CA PRO A 305 13.04 4.24 -10.17
C PRO A 305 12.73 2.90 -10.85
N LYS A 306 13.60 1.92 -10.69
CA LYS A 306 13.24 0.51 -10.92
C LYS A 306 12.24 0.06 -9.87
N ILE A 307 11.20 -0.70 -10.25
CA ILE A 307 10.21 -1.24 -9.29
C ILE A 307 10.19 -2.76 -9.38
N SER A 308 10.65 -3.41 -8.31
CA SER A 308 10.59 -4.86 -8.17
C SER A 308 9.42 -5.29 -7.29
N ILE A 309 8.75 -6.37 -7.69
CA ILE A 309 7.56 -6.90 -7.02
C ILE A 309 7.90 -8.26 -6.43
N ILE A 310 7.67 -8.40 -5.12
CA ILE A 310 7.96 -9.64 -4.41
C ILE A 310 6.67 -10.31 -3.99
N GLN A 311 6.49 -11.58 -4.34
CA GLN A 311 5.35 -12.41 -3.95
C GLN A 311 5.77 -13.47 -2.91
N ALA A 312 4.79 -13.95 -2.12
CA ALA A 312 5.00 -15.17 -1.34
C ALA A 312 5.04 -16.37 -2.30
N GLU A 313 5.93 -17.34 -2.06
CA GLU A 313 6.11 -18.52 -2.90
C GLU A 313 4.81 -19.32 -3.09
N GLY A 314 3.99 -19.43 -2.02
CA GLY A 314 2.67 -20.08 -2.09
C GLY A 314 1.56 -19.24 -2.76
N ALA A 315 1.86 -18.00 -3.21
CA ALA A 315 0.89 -17.10 -3.86
C ALA A 315 1.58 -16.22 -4.91
N ASN A 316 2.18 -16.83 -5.93
CA ASN A 316 3.18 -16.26 -6.82
C ASN A 316 2.82 -16.22 -8.32
N PRO A 317 1.57 -15.94 -8.74
CA PRO A 317 1.21 -16.02 -10.16
C PRO A 317 1.98 -15.05 -11.06
N LEU A 318 2.33 -13.83 -10.57
CA LEU A 318 3.13 -12.87 -11.34
C LEU A 318 4.59 -13.34 -11.50
N TYR A 319 5.18 -13.91 -10.44
CA TYR A 319 6.52 -14.49 -10.50
C TYR A 319 6.59 -15.62 -11.54
N ARG A 320 5.58 -16.50 -11.56
CA ARG A 320 5.48 -17.57 -12.56
C ARG A 320 5.36 -17.01 -13.97
N TRP A 321 4.48 -16.02 -14.18
CA TRP A 321 4.35 -15.32 -15.45
C TRP A 321 5.65 -14.65 -15.88
N TYR A 322 6.35 -14.01 -14.97
CA TYR A 322 7.59 -13.29 -15.25
C TYR A 322 8.72 -14.23 -15.73
N ASN A 323 8.75 -15.45 -15.21
CA ASN A 323 9.75 -16.47 -15.55
C ASN A 323 9.26 -17.47 -16.61
N ASP A 324 8.01 -17.36 -17.08
CA ASP A 324 7.49 -18.19 -18.16
C ASP A 324 7.88 -17.59 -19.52
N THR A 325 8.55 -18.38 -20.36
CA THR A 325 8.94 -17.97 -21.72
C THR A 325 7.76 -17.55 -22.58
N ASN A 326 6.58 -18.13 -22.36
CA ASN A 326 5.36 -17.80 -23.09
C ASN A 326 4.57 -16.64 -22.50
N ARG A 327 4.97 -16.11 -21.34
CA ARG A 327 4.29 -14.99 -20.66
C ARG A 327 2.78 -15.19 -20.48
N ILE A 328 2.35 -16.41 -20.15
CA ILE A 328 0.95 -16.74 -19.92
C ILE A 328 0.62 -16.63 -18.44
N MET A 329 -0.25 -15.67 -18.07
CA MET A 329 -0.74 -15.56 -16.69
C MET A 329 -1.71 -16.72 -16.39
N ARG A 330 -1.39 -17.50 -15.35
CA ARG A 330 -2.22 -18.58 -14.83
C ARG A 330 -2.49 -18.35 -13.34
N PRO A 331 -3.76 -18.39 -12.91
CA PRO A 331 -4.09 -18.38 -11.50
C PRO A 331 -3.44 -19.55 -10.74
N VAL A 332 -3.15 -19.33 -9.46
CA VAL A 332 -2.65 -20.37 -8.55
C VAL A 332 -3.56 -20.48 -7.33
N THR A 333 -3.59 -21.65 -6.69
CA THR A 333 -4.19 -21.79 -5.36
C THR A 333 -3.25 -21.09 -4.38
N ALA A 334 -3.74 -20.02 -3.72
CA ALA A 334 -2.92 -19.23 -2.82
C ALA A 334 -2.84 -19.86 -1.44
N ASP A 335 -1.63 -20.17 -1.00
CA ASP A 335 -1.33 -20.71 0.33
C ASP A 335 -0.10 -20.01 0.91
N THR A 336 -0.33 -19.03 1.79
CA THR A 336 0.71 -18.30 2.54
C THR A 336 0.14 -17.77 3.85
N ARG A 337 0.97 -17.70 4.87
CA ARG A 337 0.63 -17.06 6.16
C ARG A 337 0.66 -15.52 6.06
N ALA A 338 1.29 -14.96 5.05
CA ALA A 338 1.25 -13.53 4.74
C ALA A 338 -0.12 -13.14 4.14
N THR A 339 -1.16 -13.15 4.97
CA THR A 339 -2.58 -13.12 4.59
C THR A 339 -2.95 -11.97 3.66
N ALA A 340 -2.32 -10.79 3.77
CA ALA A 340 -2.64 -9.62 2.95
C ALA A 340 -2.18 -9.74 1.48
N ILE A 341 -1.27 -10.69 1.19
CA ILE A 341 -0.81 -11.02 -0.16
C ILE A 341 -1.21 -12.45 -0.60
N ARG A 342 -2.07 -13.14 0.15
CA ARG A 342 -2.60 -14.46 -0.21
C ARG A 342 -3.63 -14.36 -1.33
N ILE A 343 -3.15 -14.09 -2.55
CA ILE A 343 -3.97 -13.84 -3.73
C ILE A 343 -3.42 -14.65 -4.90
N GLY A 344 -4.22 -15.61 -5.37
CA GLY A 344 -3.85 -16.49 -6.47
C GLY A 344 -4.24 -16.00 -7.87
N ASN A 345 -5.18 -15.05 -7.94
CA ASN A 345 -5.66 -14.44 -9.19
C ASN A 345 -5.71 -12.91 -9.08
N PRO A 346 -4.57 -12.22 -9.19
CA PRO A 346 -4.50 -10.78 -8.97
C PRO A 346 -5.16 -10.00 -10.11
N ALA A 347 -6.15 -9.17 -9.76
CA ALA A 347 -6.91 -8.40 -10.76
C ALA A 347 -6.05 -7.39 -11.55
N SER A 348 -5.01 -6.83 -10.92
CA SER A 348 -4.17 -5.77 -11.52
C SER A 348 -2.86 -6.29 -12.13
N TRP A 349 -2.77 -7.57 -12.47
CA TRP A 349 -1.51 -8.18 -12.88
C TRP A 349 -0.90 -7.55 -14.15
N ARG A 350 -1.72 -7.19 -15.15
CA ARG A 350 -1.22 -6.55 -16.39
C ARG A 350 -0.58 -5.22 -16.09
N LYS A 351 -1.25 -4.36 -15.32
CA LYS A 351 -0.69 -3.06 -14.91
C LYS A 351 0.63 -3.20 -14.16
N ALA A 352 0.75 -4.24 -13.32
CA ALA A 352 1.99 -4.51 -12.59
C ALA A 352 3.09 -5.07 -13.49
N ALA A 353 2.73 -5.89 -14.48
CA ALA A 353 3.65 -6.37 -15.50
C ALA A 353 4.20 -5.21 -16.32
N ASP A 354 3.33 -4.31 -16.78
CA ASP A 354 3.72 -3.09 -17.51
C ASP A 354 4.69 -2.22 -16.70
N VAL A 355 4.47 -2.10 -15.38
CA VAL A 355 5.38 -1.35 -14.48
C VAL A 355 6.76 -1.99 -14.43
N ILE A 356 6.86 -3.32 -14.28
CA ILE A 356 8.15 -4.01 -14.28
C ILE A 356 8.87 -3.81 -15.63
N GLU A 357 8.16 -3.96 -16.73
CA GLU A 357 8.74 -3.84 -18.07
C GLU A 357 9.17 -2.40 -18.41
N GLN A 358 8.35 -1.40 -18.06
CA GLN A 358 8.64 0.01 -18.37
C GLN A 358 9.69 0.61 -17.44
N MET A 359 9.75 0.18 -16.18
CA MET A 359 10.67 0.75 -15.17
C MET A 359 11.92 -0.10 -14.93
N GLY A 360 12.05 -1.29 -15.57
CA GLY A 360 13.24 -2.12 -15.51
C GLY A 360 13.46 -2.86 -14.19
N GLY A 361 12.38 -3.14 -13.44
CA GLY A 361 12.43 -3.94 -12.22
C GLY A 361 12.37 -5.44 -12.44
N TRP A 362 12.23 -6.18 -11.36
CA TRP A 362 12.16 -7.65 -11.36
C TRP A 362 10.93 -8.16 -10.60
N CYS A 363 10.55 -9.41 -10.87
CA CYS A 363 9.63 -10.14 -10.03
C CYS A 363 10.38 -11.27 -9.34
N GLU A 364 10.26 -11.35 -8.00
CA GLU A 364 10.90 -12.38 -7.19
C GLU A 364 9.88 -12.95 -6.18
N GLN A 365 10.22 -14.08 -5.57
CA GLN A 365 9.38 -14.73 -4.56
C GLN A 365 10.17 -15.00 -3.28
N ALA A 366 9.45 -15.12 -2.16
CA ALA A 366 10.02 -15.49 -0.88
C ALA A 366 9.20 -16.62 -0.22
N SER A 367 9.91 -17.57 0.40
CA SER A 367 9.32 -18.65 1.19
C SER A 367 8.80 -18.15 2.54
N GLU A 368 7.98 -18.94 3.22
CA GLU A 368 7.44 -18.61 4.54
C GLU A 368 8.54 -18.34 5.57
N GLN A 369 9.62 -19.13 5.55
CA GLN A 369 10.77 -18.93 6.43
C GLN A 369 11.53 -17.63 6.12
N GLU A 370 11.73 -17.29 4.86
CA GLU A 370 12.40 -16.05 4.45
C GLU A 370 11.57 -14.82 4.88
N ILE A 371 10.23 -14.90 4.74
CA ILE A 371 9.30 -13.85 5.18
C ILE A 371 9.36 -13.69 6.70
N ALA A 372 9.34 -14.81 7.45
CA ALA A 372 9.39 -14.79 8.91
C ALA A 372 10.69 -14.19 9.43
N LEU A 373 11.83 -14.56 8.82
CA LEU A 373 13.14 -14.01 9.15
C LEU A 373 13.20 -12.51 8.84
N ALA A 374 12.82 -12.11 7.65
CA ALA A 374 12.79 -10.71 7.22
C ALA A 374 11.93 -9.83 8.14
N LYS A 375 10.76 -10.35 8.56
CA LYS A 375 9.90 -9.65 9.52
C LYS A 375 10.59 -9.44 10.87
N ALA A 376 11.29 -10.45 11.37
CA ALA A 376 12.02 -10.36 12.64
C ALA A 376 13.22 -9.41 12.55
N GLU A 377 13.92 -9.38 11.41
CA GLU A 377 15.03 -8.46 11.15
C GLU A 377 14.55 -6.99 11.09
N ILE A 378 13.47 -6.70 10.37
CA ILE A 378 12.85 -5.36 10.36
C ILE A 378 12.36 -4.99 11.76
N GLY A 379 11.75 -5.95 12.48
CA GLY A 379 11.32 -5.75 13.87
C GLY A 379 12.48 -5.42 14.82
N ALA A 380 13.65 -6.00 14.59
CA ALA A 380 14.86 -5.69 15.36
C ALA A 380 15.35 -4.25 15.12
N GLU A 381 15.02 -3.60 14.02
CA GLU A 381 15.26 -2.15 13.81
C GLU A 381 14.33 -1.25 14.67
N GLY A 382 13.36 -1.84 15.37
CA GLY A 382 12.32 -1.10 16.10
C GLY A 382 11.12 -0.73 15.21
N ILE A 383 11.09 -1.24 13.98
CA ILE A 383 10.05 -0.93 12.99
C ILE A 383 9.22 -2.17 12.75
N GLY A 384 7.96 -2.16 13.24
CA GLY A 384 7.06 -3.29 13.13
C GLY A 384 6.20 -3.23 11.87
N CYS A 385 6.16 -4.32 11.11
CA CYS A 385 5.29 -4.43 9.93
C CYS A 385 4.54 -5.76 9.88
N GLU A 386 3.47 -5.84 9.07
CA GLU A 386 2.78 -7.11 8.79
C GLU A 386 3.65 -8.05 7.93
N PRO A 387 3.43 -9.38 7.97
CA PRO A 387 4.23 -10.34 7.18
C PRO A 387 4.25 -10.03 5.68
N ALA A 388 3.13 -9.59 5.13
CA ALA A 388 3.01 -9.18 3.74
C ALA A 388 3.96 -8.05 3.35
N SER A 389 4.30 -7.16 4.28
CA SER A 389 5.30 -6.10 4.09
C SER A 389 6.72 -6.65 4.09
N ALA A 390 7.01 -7.56 4.99
CA ALA A 390 8.34 -8.13 5.18
C ALA A 390 8.85 -8.93 3.98
N VAL A 391 7.94 -9.42 3.12
CA VAL A 391 8.31 -10.10 1.87
C VAL A 391 9.26 -9.27 1.01
N THR A 392 9.17 -7.93 1.08
CA THR A 392 10.04 -7.00 0.35
C THR A 392 11.49 -7.14 0.74
N PHE A 393 11.79 -7.25 2.03
CA PHE A 393 13.16 -7.42 2.50
C PHE A 393 13.69 -8.83 2.20
N ALA A 394 12.86 -9.86 2.28
CA ALA A 394 13.23 -11.20 1.87
C ALA A 394 13.63 -11.24 0.37
N GLY A 395 12.80 -10.62 -0.49
CA GLY A 395 13.08 -10.53 -1.92
C GLY A 395 14.27 -9.64 -2.25
N LEU A 396 14.46 -8.53 -1.52
CA LEU A 396 15.64 -7.67 -1.67
C LEU A 396 16.95 -8.48 -1.48
N LYS A 397 17.07 -9.27 -0.41
CA LYS A 397 18.25 -10.10 -0.16
C LYS A 397 18.55 -11.05 -1.33
N LYS A 398 17.50 -11.62 -1.95
CA LYS A 398 17.66 -12.46 -3.14
C LYS A 398 18.13 -11.67 -4.37
N LEU A 399 17.53 -10.50 -4.62
CA LEU A 399 17.90 -9.65 -5.76
C LEU A 399 19.35 -9.15 -5.65
N VAL A 400 19.82 -8.83 -4.44
CA VAL A 400 21.22 -8.48 -4.18
C VAL A 400 22.13 -9.68 -4.41
N ALA A 401 21.80 -10.85 -3.87
CA ALA A 401 22.57 -12.08 -4.06
C ALA A 401 22.67 -12.51 -5.54
N GLN A 402 21.68 -12.15 -6.36
CA GLN A 402 21.66 -12.38 -7.80
C GLN A 402 22.41 -11.28 -8.60
N GLY A 403 22.94 -10.26 -7.94
CA GLY A 403 23.61 -9.12 -8.59
C GLY A 403 22.67 -8.20 -9.37
N ARG A 404 21.36 -8.29 -9.10
CA ARG A 404 20.33 -7.46 -9.76
C ARG A 404 20.17 -6.08 -9.10
N ILE A 405 20.53 -5.96 -7.85
CA ILE A 405 20.65 -4.72 -7.09
C ILE A 405 22.10 -4.64 -6.62
N THR A 406 22.77 -3.54 -6.92
CA THR A 406 24.17 -3.32 -6.53
C THR A 406 24.26 -2.68 -5.14
N ARG A 407 25.45 -2.73 -4.57
CA ARG A 407 25.70 -2.25 -3.21
C ARG A 407 25.37 -0.76 -3.03
N GLU A 408 25.64 0.04 -4.05
CA GLU A 408 25.57 1.51 -4.02
C GLU A 408 24.14 2.02 -4.30
N GLU A 409 23.22 1.17 -4.82
CA GLU A 409 21.84 1.58 -5.11
C GLU A 409 21.08 1.93 -3.81
N ARG A 410 20.41 3.09 -3.81
CA ARG A 410 19.48 3.47 -2.75
C ARG A 410 18.16 2.74 -2.96
N VAL A 411 17.82 1.90 -2.02
CA VAL A 411 16.63 1.04 -2.08
C VAL A 411 15.59 1.48 -1.09
N VAL A 412 14.32 1.55 -1.52
CA VAL A 412 13.18 1.81 -0.65
C VAL A 412 12.27 0.58 -0.60
N LEU A 413 12.06 0.02 0.59
CA LEU A 413 11.04 -1.01 0.83
C LEU A 413 9.68 -0.34 1.09
N ILE A 414 8.62 -0.88 0.52
CA ILE A 414 7.25 -0.45 0.82
C ILE A 414 6.67 -1.35 1.91
N LEU A 415 6.56 -0.85 3.13
CA LEU A 415 5.93 -1.54 4.25
C LEU A 415 4.45 -1.16 4.29
N THR A 416 3.59 -2.07 3.85
CA THR A 416 2.19 -1.82 3.52
C THR A 416 1.23 -1.84 4.70
N GLY A 417 1.60 -2.51 5.80
CA GLY A 417 0.73 -2.63 6.98
C GLY A 417 1.49 -2.69 8.28
N HIS A 418 0.81 -2.26 9.34
CA HIS A 418 1.34 -2.23 10.71
C HIS A 418 1.47 -3.65 11.31
N THR A 419 2.40 -3.84 12.24
CA THR A 419 2.63 -5.15 12.90
C THR A 419 1.38 -5.70 13.60
N LEU A 420 0.54 -4.83 14.16
CA LEU A 420 -0.70 -5.23 14.86
C LEU A 420 -1.79 -5.78 13.92
N LYS A 421 -1.63 -5.67 12.61
CA LYS A 421 -2.57 -6.26 11.63
C LYS A 421 -2.52 -7.80 11.63
N ASP A 422 -1.42 -8.39 12.06
CA ASP A 422 -1.20 -9.83 12.08
C ASP A 422 -0.43 -10.23 13.34
N SER A 423 -0.96 -9.87 14.51
CA SER A 423 -0.30 -10.09 15.81
C SER A 423 -0.05 -11.58 16.12
N GLN A 424 -0.98 -12.46 15.71
CA GLN A 424 -0.83 -13.90 15.91
C GLN A 424 0.41 -14.45 15.21
N TYR A 425 0.68 -14.00 13.98
CA TYR A 425 1.92 -14.37 13.26
C TYR A 425 3.17 -14.05 14.06
N THR A 426 3.22 -12.88 14.70
CA THR A 426 4.34 -12.47 15.54
C THR A 426 4.47 -13.35 16.79
N ILE A 427 3.34 -13.66 17.46
CA ILE A 427 3.30 -14.51 18.64
C ILE A 427 3.81 -15.92 18.30
N ASP A 428 3.27 -16.52 17.24
CA ASP A 428 3.64 -17.87 16.78
C ASP A 428 5.12 -17.95 16.40
N TYR A 429 5.66 -16.89 15.75
CA TYR A 429 7.09 -16.81 15.43
C TYR A 429 7.95 -16.86 16.69
N HIS A 430 7.67 -16.03 17.68
CA HIS A 430 8.48 -15.97 18.90
C HIS A 430 8.33 -17.23 19.78
N ARG A 431 7.20 -17.91 19.71
CA ARG A 431 6.94 -19.19 20.36
C ARG A 431 7.52 -20.40 19.62
N ASN A 432 8.06 -20.22 18.41
CA ASN A 432 8.50 -21.30 17.54
C ASN A 432 7.37 -22.22 17.06
N GLU A 433 6.18 -21.67 16.88
CA GLU A 433 4.97 -22.38 16.46
C GLU A 433 4.54 -22.00 15.03
N LEU A 434 5.21 -21.02 14.41
CA LEU A 434 4.84 -20.47 13.11
C LEU A 434 5.19 -21.38 11.94
N LEU A 435 6.39 -21.97 11.96
CA LEU A 435 6.94 -22.76 10.85
C LEU A 435 6.85 -24.24 11.17
N THR A 436 6.54 -25.05 10.16
CA THR A 436 6.56 -26.51 10.26
C THR A 436 8.00 -27.05 10.25
N ASP A 437 8.20 -28.27 10.72
CA ASP A 437 9.52 -28.93 10.68
C ASP A 437 10.07 -29.04 9.24
N ALA A 438 9.18 -29.26 8.27
CA ALA A 438 9.56 -29.31 6.83
C ALA A 438 10.09 -27.96 6.36
N GLU A 439 9.45 -26.85 6.71
CA GLU A 439 9.89 -25.48 6.38
C GLU A 439 11.21 -25.14 7.10
N ILE A 440 11.35 -25.52 8.37
CA ILE A 440 12.58 -25.31 9.14
C ILE A 440 13.75 -26.10 8.53
N SER A 441 13.49 -27.32 8.04
CA SER A 441 14.52 -28.18 7.43
C SER A 441 15.08 -27.61 6.12
N GLN A 442 14.31 -26.82 5.39
CA GLN A 442 14.72 -26.15 4.15
C GLN A 442 15.66 -24.93 4.42
N ALA A 443 15.65 -24.40 5.65
CA ALA A 443 16.55 -23.32 6.04
C ALA A 443 17.99 -23.82 6.16
N THR A 444 18.95 -22.99 5.72
CA THR A 444 20.37 -23.24 5.96
C THR A 444 20.69 -23.21 7.46
N PRO A 445 21.80 -23.84 7.91
CA PRO A 445 22.23 -23.75 9.32
C PRO A 445 22.36 -22.30 9.80
N ALA A 446 22.87 -21.40 8.95
CA ALA A 446 22.99 -19.96 9.27
C ALA A 446 21.63 -19.31 9.46
N GLN A 447 20.66 -19.56 8.59
CA GLN A 447 19.29 -19.05 8.74
C GLN A 447 18.61 -19.59 10.00
N ARG A 448 18.77 -20.88 10.34
CA ARG A 448 18.23 -21.46 11.59
C ARG A 448 18.84 -20.77 12.82
N ALA A 449 20.15 -20.55 12.84
CA ALA A 449 20.81 -19.83 13.92
C ALA A 449 20.30 -18.38 14.04
N GLN A 450 20.08 -17.71 12.92
CA GLN A 450 19.55 -16.34 12.87
C GLN A 450 18.10 -16.29 13.38
N HIS A 451 17.23 -17.21 12.98
CA HIS A 451 15.88 -17.36 13.53
C HIS A 451 15.91 -17.54 15.05
N ALA A 452 16.78 -18.45 15.56
CA ALA A 452 16.91 -18.69 17.00
C ALA A 452 17.36 -17.42 17.76
N GLY A 453 18.29 -16.64 17.21
CA GLY A 453 18.77 -15.40 17.80
C GLY A 453 17.73 -14.28 17.85
N LEU A 454 16.82 -14.23 16.88
CA LEU A 454 15.78 -13.21 16.79
C LEU A 454 14.50 -13.56 17.54
N ARG A 455 14.27 -14.83 17.89
CA ARG A 455 13.13 -15.24 18.70
C ARG A 455 13.28 -14.74 20.14
N LYS A 456 12.21 -14.19 20.68
CA LYS A 456 12.13 -13.67 22.06
C LYS A 456 10.82 -14.17 22.71
N PRO A 457 10.73 -15.48 23.03
CA PRO A 457 9.56 -16.00 23.73
C PRO A 457 9.49 -15.41 25.14
N PRO A 458 8.29 -15.20 25.69
CA PRO A 458 8.16 -14.80 27.07
C PRO A 458 8.67 -15.92 28.01
N MET A 459 9.40 -15.55 29.04
CA MET A 459 9.86 -16.45 30.08
C MET A 459 8.92 -16.36 31.28
N VAL A 460 8.53 -17.50 31.81
CA VAL A 460 7.77 -17.59 33.05
C VAL A 460 8.74 -17.94 34.16
N LEU A 461 8.87 -17.08 35.15
CA LEU A 461 9.71 -17.24 36.32
C LEU A 461 8.87 -17.16 37.60
N GLU A 462 9.32 -17.79 38.65
CA GLU A 462 8.78 -17.53 39.99
C GLU A 462 9.01 -16.08 40.38
N ALA A 463 8.08 -15.49 41.13
CA ALA A 463 8.18 -14.11 41.62
C ALA A 463 9.23 -14.01 42.77
N ASN A 464 10.47 -14.34 42.45
CA ASN A 464 11.64 -14.31 43.34
C ASN A 464 12.75 -13.44 42.73
N PRO A 465 13.18 -12.36 43.41
CA PRO A 465 14.21 -11.44 42.88
C PRO A 465 15.53 -12.14 42.53
N ASP A 466 15.95 -13.15 43.30
CA ASP A 466 17.23 -13.84 43.04
C ASP A 466 17.16 -14.73 41.80
N ILE A 467 16.00 -15.32 41.52
CA ILE A 467 15.77 -16.08 40.26
C ILE A 467 15.80 -15.16 39.07
N VAL A 468 15.10 -14.03 39.20
CA VAL A 468 15.08 -13.00 38.13
C VAL A 468 16.50 -12.47 37.86
N LEU A 469 17.26 -12.13 38.92
CA LEU A 469 18.61 -11.62 38.81
C LEU A 469 19.54 -12.60 38.09
N ARG A 470 19.58 -13.86 38.49
CA ARG A 470 20.38 -14.91 37.82
C ARG A 470 20.01 -15.09 36.37
N THR A 471 18.73 -15.01 36.05
CA THR A 471 18.25 -15.09 34.66
C THR A 471 18.75 -13.91 33.85
N LEU A 472 18.68 -12.68 34.38
CA LEU A 472 19.18 -11.47 33.74
C LEU A 472 20.70 -11.54 33.53
N GLU A 473 21.47 -11.95 34.55
CA GLU A 473 22.93 -12.10 34.44
C GLU A 473 23.34 -13.08 33.33
N THR A 474 22.62 -14.19 33.21
CA THR A 474 22.85 -15.16 32.13
C THR A 474 22.61 -14.54 30.77
N HIS A 475 21.52 -13.80 30.59
CA HIS A 475 21.20 -13.11 29.34
C HIS A 475 22.18 -11.99 29.02
N MET A 476 22.63 -11.23 30.00
CA MET A 476 23.62 -10.15 29.83
C MET A 476 24.99 -10.71 29.43
N LYS A 477 25.43 -11.81 30.00
CA LYS A 477 26.68 -12.49 29.62
C LYS A 477 26.63 -13.04 28.18
N LEU A 478 25.51 -13.64 27.78
CA LEU A 478 25.30 -14.10 26.41
C LEU A 478 25.30 -12.94 25.41
N ALA A 479 24.72 -11.77 25.78
CA ALA A 479 24.72 -10.59 24.93
C ALA A 479 26.12 -10.02 24.71
N GLN A 480 27.04 -10.10 25.68
CA GLN A 480 28.44 -9.66 25.55
C GLN A 480 29.28 -10.56 24.65
N VAL A 481 28.94 -11.86 24.56
CA VAL A 481 29.65 -12.83 23.71
C VAL A 481 29.24 -12.72 22.23
N VAL A 482 28.03 -12.16 21.95
CA VAL A 482 27.46 -12.08 20.58
C VAL A 482 27.73 -10.73 19.90
N GLN A 483 28.32 -9.74 20.56
CA GLN A 483 28.78 -8.52 19.88
C GLN A 483 30.11 -8.80 19.17
N PRO A 484 30.16 -8.95 17.83
CA PRO A 484 31.40 -8.87 17.11
C PRO A 484 31.92 -7.43 17.15
N ALA A 485 33.18 -7.28 17.35
CA ALA A 485 33.92 -6.02 17.35
C ALA A 485 33.76 -5.22 16.05
#